data_bcfb1dd9a6b3b8b80457d02c8c37e0e2
#
_entry.id   bcfb1dd9a6b3b8b80457d02c8c37e0e2
#
_cell.length_a   1.000
_cell.length_b   1.000
_cell.length_c   1.000
_cell.angle_alpha   90.00
_cell.angle_beta   90.00
_cell.angle_gamma   90.00
#
_symmetry.space_group_name_H-M   'P 1'
#
loop_
_entity.id
_entity.type
_entity.pdbx_description
1 polymer ?
#
loop_
_entity_poly.entity_id
_entity_poly.type
_entity_poly.pdbx_seq_one_letter_code
_entity_poly.pdbx_strand_id
1 'polypeptide(L)'
;MYQKFIITGDGHLRFGRVYLHRDLLKHGEKCVYGGGLWNIDEGRGVIILYGRAFDFGPPDFDYVRVIEWGAFGGKPRPLFHQPHWPNDDTLIPVFAKP
;
A
#
# COMPACT_ATOMS: atom_id res chain seq x y z
N MET A 1 -16.03 3.86 3.44
CA MET A 1 -14.93 2.94 3.07
C MET A 1 -13.60 3.62 3.34
N TYR A 2 -12.58 2.84 3.52
CA TYR A 2 -11.26 3.32 3.94
C TYR A 2 -10.24 3.10 2.83
N GLN A 3 -9.24 3.97 2.80
CA GLN A 3 -8.13 3.89 1.84
C GLN A 3 -7.09 2.92 2.37
N LYS A 4 -7.14 1.68 1.89
CA LYS A 4 -6.32 0.57 2.35
C LYS A 4 -5.45 0.01 1.24
N PHE A 5 -4.32 -0.59 1.61
CA PHE A 5 -3.48 -1.32 0.67
C PHE A 5 -3.05 -2.66 1.25
N ILE A 6 -2.69 -3.57 0.37
CA ILE A 6 -2.11 -4.88 0.70
C ILE A 6 -0.90 -5.15 -0.19
N ILE A 7 -0.07 -6.08 0.26
CA ILE A 7 0.98 -6.68 -0.57
C ILE A 7 0.70 -8.18 -0.63
N THR A 8 0.35 -8.66 -1.82
CA THR A 8 -0.02 -10.07 -2.01
C THR A 8 1.19 -10.99 -1.98
N GLY A 9 0.95 -12.31 -1.88
CA GLY A 9 2.02 -13.30 -1.91
C GLY A 9 2.85 -13.28 -3.19
N ASP A 10 2.28 -12.77 -4.29
CA ASP A 10 2.99 -12.59 -5.56
C ASP A 10 3.68 -11.22 -5.67
N GLY A 11 3.66 -10.43 -4.60
CA GLY A 11 4.32 -9.14 -4.57
C GLY A 11 3.57 -8.00 -5.23
N HIS A 12 2.26 -8.12 -5.38
CA HIS A 12 1.42 -7.04 -5.91
C HIS A 12 1.05 -6.08 -4.78
N LEU A 13 1.46 -4.84 -4.92
CA LEU A 13 1.00 -3.74 -4.07
C LEU A 13 -0.31 -3.24 -4.66
N ARG A 14 -1.40 -3.42 -3.94
CA ARG A 14 -2.75 -3.13 -4.42
C ARG A 14 -3.45 -2.16 -3.49
N PHE A 15 -4.09 -1.17 -4.08
CA PHE A 15 -4.80 -0.10 -3.39
C PHE A 15 -6.30 -0.18 -3.65
N GLY A 16 -7.07 0.29 -2.69
CA GLY A 16 -8.50 0.45 -2.90
C GLY A 16 -9.17 1.20 -1.76
N ARG A 17 -10.44 1.48 -1.95
CA ARG A 17 -11.32 2.02 -0.91
C ARG A 17 -12.28 0.91 -0.52
N VAL A 18 -11.98 0.27 0.59
CA VAL A 18 -12.69 -0.94 1.06
C VAL A 18 -12.94 -0.87 2.55
N TYR A 19 -13.80 -1.74 3.06
CA TYR A 19 -14.02 -1.85 4.50
C TYR A 19 -12.93 -2.67 5.18
N LEU A 20 -12.51 -3.77 4.55
CA LEU A 20 -11.52 -4.68 5.10
C LEU A 20 -10.36 -4.85 4.13
N HIS A 21 -9.16 -5.04 4.65
CA HIS A 21 -7.99 -5.29 3.80
C HIS A 21 -8.18 -6.50 2.89
N ARG A 22 -8.83 -7.57 3.39
CA ARG A 22 -9.09 -8.77 2.59
C ARG A 22 -9.99 -8.53 1.38
N ASP A 23 -10.75 -7.46 1.38
CA ASP A 23 -11.60 -7.10 0.24
C ASP A 23 -10.79 -6.71 -1.01
N LEU A 24 -9.50 -6.46 -0.84
CA LEU A 24 -8.58 -6.18 -1.94
C LEU A 24 -8.02 -7.45 -2.59
N LEU A 25 -8.20 -8.61 -1.96
CA LEU A 25 -7.72 -9.87 -2.49
C LEU A 25 -8.63 -10.38 -3.61
N LYS A 26 -8.04 -10.86 -4.69
CA LYS A 26 -8.75 -11.57 -5.74
C LYS A 26 -8.92 -13.04 -5.34
N HIS A 27 -9.83 -13.74 -6.04
CA HIS A 27 -10.07 -15.15 -5.76
C HIS A 27 -8.78 -15.96 -5.81
N GLY A 28 -8.53 -16.73 -4.75
CA GLY A 28 -7.35 -17.58 -4.64
C GLY A 28 -6.08 -16.90 -4.17
N GLU A 29 -6.07 -15.57 -4.06
CA GLU A 29 -4.91 -14.84 -3.58
C GLU A 29 -4.78 -14.87 -2.06
N LYS A 30 -3.55 -14.68 -1.59
CA LYS A 30 -3.24 -14.52 -0.17
C LYS A 30 -2.49 -13.21 0.04
N CYS A 31 -2.74 -12.56 1.18
CA CYS A 31 -1.95 -11.43 1.63
C CYS A 31 -0.89 -11.96 2.60
N VAL A 32 0.35 -12.03 2.15
CA VAL A 32 1.45 -12.60 2.93
C VAL A 32 2.36 -11.52 3.50
N TYR A 33 2.47 -10.38 2.81
CA TYR A 33 3.43 -9.33 3.14
C TYR A 33 2.79 -8.11 3.76
N GLY A 34 1.61 -8.27 4.34
CA GLY A 34 0.96 -7.23 5.12
C GLY A 34 0.27 -6.16 4.31
N GLY A 35 -0.05 -5.08 4.98
CA GLY A 35 -0.74 -3.95 4.37
C GLY A 35 -0.82 -2.78 5.32
N GLY A 36 -1.64 -1.79 4.95
CA GLY A 36 -1.82 -0.59 5.74
C GLY A 36 -2.83 0.35 5.13
N LEU A 37 -2.59 1.64 5.29
CA LEU A 37 -3.45 2.72 4.82
C LEU A 37 -2.68 3.60 3.84
N TRP A 38 -3.41 4.27 2.96
CA TRP A 38 -2.79 5.21 2.03
C TRP A 38 -3.52 6.53 2.02
N ASN A 39 -2.78 7.57 1.67
CA ASN A 39 -3.32 8.91 1.50
C ASN A 39 -2.60 9.62 0.37
N ILE A 40 -3.32 10.49 -0.35
CA ILE A 40 -2.72 11.33 -1.37
C ILE A 40 -2.35 12.66 -0.72
N ASP A 41 -1.10 13.05 -0.84
CA ASP A 41 -0.64 14.39 -0.50
C ASP A 41 -0.74 15.23 -1.77
N GLU A 42 -1.82 15.99 -1.89
CA GLU A 42 -2.11 16.80 -3.08
C GLU A 42 -1.07 17.90 -3.29
N GLY A 43 -0.55 18.46 -2.21
CA GLY A 43 0.43 19.54 -2.28
C GLY A 43 1.75 19.09 -2.89
N ARG A 44 2.18 17.86 -2.60
CA ARG A 44 3.40 17.28 -3.14
C ARG A 44 3.17 16.37 -4.35
N GLY A 45 1.92 16.00 -4.62
CA GLY A 45 1.57 15.10 -5.71
C GLY A 45 2.04 13.66 -5.49
N VAL A 46 2.15 13.23 -4.23
CA VAL A 46 2.65 11.91 -3.87
C VAL A 46 1.60 11.09 -3.13
N ILE A 47 1.80 9.78 -3.08
CA ILE A 47 1.00 8.88 -2.27
C ILE A 47 1.83 8.44 -1.08
N ILE A 48 1.25 8.54 0.12
CA ILE A 48 1.92 8.14 1.37
C ILE A 48 1.24 6.89 1.92
N LEU A 49 2.06 5.88 2.20
CA LEU A 49 1.65 4.61 2.80
C LEU A 49 2.05 4.61 4.27
N TYR A 50 1.13 4.21 5.15
CA TYR A 50 1.38 4.24 6.59
C TYR A 50 0.55 3.20 7.31
N GLY A 51 0.80 3.04 8.61
CA GLY A 51 0.02 2.12 9.42
C GLY A 51 0.24 0.66 9.08
N ARG A 52 -0.70 -0.16 9.47
CA ARG A 52 -0.64 -1.61 9.29
C ARG A 52 -2.03 -2.18 9.07
N ALA A 53 -2.11 -3.33 8.42
CA ALA A 53 -3.33 -4.09 8.32
C ALA A 53 -3.57 -4.82 9.63
N PHE A 54 -4.78 -4.70 10.18
CA PHE A 54 -5.11 -5.38 11.43
C PHE A 54 -4.99 -6.91 11.30
N ASP A 55 -5.49 -7.47 10.19
CA ASP A 55 -5.50 -8.91 9.97
C ASP A 55 -4.18 -9.47 9.40
N PHE A 56 -3.41 -8.64 8.67
CA PHE A 56 -2.26 -9.11 7.90
C PHE A 56 -0.92 -8.56 8.40
N GLY A 57 -0.96 -7.68 9.40
CA GLY A 57 0.24 -7.11 9.99
C GLY A 57 0.86 -5.97 9.18
N PRO A 58 2.05 -5.53 9.60
CA PRO A 58 2.75 -4.43 8.95
C PRO A 58 3.19 -4.81 7.53
N PRO A 59 3.28 -3.83 6.62
CA PRO A 59 3.71 -4.11 5.26
C PRO A 59 5.21 -4.36 5.18
N ASP A 60 5.60 -5.30 4.31
CA ASP A 60 7.00 -5.54 3.98
C ASP A 60 7.23 -5.12 2.53
N PHE A 61 7.72 -3.91 2.34
CA PHE A 61 7.89 -3.33 1.01
C PHE A 61 9.02 -3.96 0.21
N ASP A 62 9.88 -4.75 0.84
CA ASP A 62 10.96 -5.44 0.13
C ASP A 62 10.43 -6.50 -0.84
N TYR A 63 9.21 -6.95 -0.64
CA TYR A 63 8.58 -7.96 -1.50
C TYR A 63 7.70 -7.39 -2.60
N VAL A 64 7.61 -6.08 -2.75
CA VAL A 64 6.83 -5.47 -3.84
C VAL A 64 7.53 -5.72 -5.18
N ARG A 65 6.81 -6.36 -6.11
CA ARG A 65 7.27 -6.66 -7.48
C ARG A 65 6.48 -5.88 -8.53
N VAL A 66 5.20 -5.66 -8.26
CA VAL A 66 4.29 -4.97 -9.16
C VAL A 66 3.47 -3.98 -8.35
N ILE A 67 3.31 -2.77 -8.87
CA ILE A 67 2.42 -1.76 -8.28
C ILE A 67 1.22 -1.63 -9.19
N GLU A 68 0.03 -1.87 -8.64
CA GLU A 68 -1.23 -1.78 -9.40
C GLU A 68 -1.81 -0.37 -9.22
N TRP A 69 -1.81 0.39 -10.32
CA TRP A 69 -2.22 1.79 -10.31
C TRP A 69 -3.71 2.02 -10.61
N GLY A 70 -4.51 0.94 -10.65
CA GLY A 70 -5.93 1.02 -11.00
C GLY A 70 -6.73 1.99 -10.15
N ALA A 71 -6.45 2.05 -8.82
CA ALA A 71 -7.13 2.97 -7.92
C ALA A 71 -6.84 4.46 -8.22
N PHE A 72 -5.84 4.73 -9.06
CA PHE A 72 -5.41 6.08 -9.44
C PHE A 72 -5.56 6.31 -10.94
N GLY A 73 -6.49 5.58 -11.57
CA GLY A 73 -6.75 5.71 -13.01
C GLY A 73 -5.60 5.26 -13.89
N GLY A 74 -4.74 4.38 -13.40
CA GLY A 74 -3.59 3.87 -14.13
C GLY A 74 -2.40 4.82 -14.17
N LYS A 75 -2.45 5.96 -13.49
CA LYS A 75 -1.38 6.98 -13.52
C LYS A 75 -0.43 6.77 -12.34
N PRO A 76 0.84 6.41 -12.60
CA PRO A 76 1.84 6.30 -11.54
C PRO A 76 2.08 7.63 -10.85
N ARG A 77 2.33 7.56 -9.54
CA ARG A 77 2.74 8.72 -8.71
C ARG A 77 3.89 8.29 -7.82
N PRO A 78 4.75 9.20 -7.38
CA PRO A 78 5.77 8.85 -6.40
C PRO A 78 5.12 8.26 -5.15
N LEU A 79 5.62 7.11 -4.71
CA LEU A 79 5.16 6.42 -3.51
C LEU A 79 6.20 6.55 -2.42
N PHE A 80 5.72 6.85 -1.22
CA PHE A 80 6.56 6.85 -0.02
C PHE A 80 5.85 6.11 1.08
N HIS A 81 6.59 5.46 1.98
CA HIS A 81 6.02 4.97 3.22
C HIS A 81 6.54 5.76 4.39
N GLN A 82 5.71 5.90 5.40
CA GLN A 82 5.96 6.62 6.63
C GLN A 82 6.11 5.60 7.76
N PRO A 83 7.33 5.08 8.00
CA PRO A 83 7.52 3.93 8.89
C PRO A 83 7.26 4.22 10.36
N HIS A 84 7.39 5.48 10.77
CA HIS A 84 7.22 5.90 12.16
C HIS A 84 5.90 6.62 12.41
N TRP A 85 4.93 6.44 11.51
CA TRP A 85 3.60 7.00 11.71
C TRP A 85 2.99 6.46 13.01
N PRO A 86 2.33 7.29 13.82
CA PRO A 86 2.08 8.73 13.62
C PRO A 86 3.13 9.64 14.26
N ASN A 87 4.27 9.13 14.69
CA ASN A 87 5.21 9.84 15.56
C ASN A 87 6.15 10.82 14.84
N ASP A 88 6.48 10.56 13.59
CA ASP A 88 7.27 11.49 12.78
C ASP A 88 6.92 11.39 11.30
N ASP A 89 7.44 12.35 10.51
CA ASP A 89 7.11 12.52 9.09
C ASP A 89 8.15 11.94 8.15
N THR A 90 9.06 11.10 8.65
CA THR A 90 10.06 10.47 7.79
C THR A 90 9.39 9.69 6.67
N LEU A 91 9.76 9.97 5.43
CA LEU A 91 9.25 9.30 4.24
C LEU A 91 10.36 8.55 3.53
N ILE A 92 10.09 7.30 3.18
CA ILE A 92 11.03 6.43 2.48
C ILE A 92 10.42 6.03 1.13
N PRO A 93 11.11 6.21 0.00
CA PRO A 93 10.57 5.85 -1.31
C PRO A 93 10.21 4.37 -1.38
N VAL A 94 9.09 4.08 -2.06
CA VAL A 94 8.62 2.73 -2.36
C VAL A 94 8.60 2.54 -3.87
N PHE A 95 9.21 1.47 -4.35
CA PHE A 95 9.23 1.12 -5.77
C PHE A 95 9.23 -0.39 -5.93
N ALA A 96 8.76 -0.83 -7.10
CA ALA A 96 8.78 -2.25 -7.44
C ALA A 96 10.23 -2.73 -7.59
N LYS A 97 10.53 -3.90 -7.05
CA LYS A 97 11.86 -4.51 -7.11
C LYS A 97 11.87 -5.61 -8.16
N PRO A 98 13.00 -5.81 -8.84
CA PRO A 98 13.13 -6.90 -9.81
C PRO A 98 13.05 -8.28 -9.18
#